data_3ea079fd2c15a0368b94c04dc5bdc734
#
_entry.id   3ea079fd2c15a0368b94c04dc5bdc734
#
_cell.length_a   1.000
_cell.length_b   1.000
_cell.length_c   1.000
_cell.angle_alpha   90.00
_cell.angle_beta   90.00
_cell.angle_gamma   90.00
#
_symmetry.space_group_name_H-M   'P 1'
#
loop_
_entity.id
_entity.type
_entity.pdbx_description
1 polymer ?
#
loop_
_entity_poly.entity_id
_entity_poly.type
_entity_poly.pdbx_seq_one_letter_code
_entity_poly.pdbx_strand_id
1 'polypeptide(L)' 'MALSTSSNFAKPDDAFRMVVEAHRGLTDAQSAELDTALVLILANHIGDIEVLREAVALAKRRLIEDSQQQQQQQQQQ' A
#
# COMPACT_ATOMS: atom_id res chain seq x y z
N MET A 1 7.98 -11.81 -14.71
CA MET A 1 6.99 -12.19 -13.68
C MET A 1 5.94 -11.09 -13.58
N ALA A 2 4.66 -11.45 -13.61
CA ALA A 2 3.58 -10.47 -13.52
C ALA A 2 3.17 -10.24 -12.06
N LEU A 3 2.62 -9.06 -11.79
CA LEU A 3 2.09 -8.75 -10.47
C LEU A 3 0.91 -9.67 -10.13
N SER A 4 0.95 -10.27 -8.94
CA SER A 4 -0.18 -11.02 -8.42
C SER A 4 -1.13 -10.06 -7.70
N THR A 5 -2.41 -10.11 -8.06
CA THR A 5 -3.44 -9.28 -7.42
C THR A 5 -4.34 -10.08 -6.51
N SER A 6 -4.24 -11.39 -6.53
CA SER A 6 -4.91 -12.25 -5.56
C SER A 6 -4.07 -12.36 -4.30
N SER A 7 -4.71 -12.76 -3.19
CA SER A 7 -3.99 -12.91 -1.94
C SER A 7 -3.04 -14.08 -1.99
N ASN A 8 -1.78 -13.83 -1.62
CA ASN A 8 -0.76 -14.86 -1.50
C ASN A 8 -0.58 -15.32 -0.06
N PHE A 9 -1.33 -14.77 0.87
CA PHE A 9 -1.26 -15.15 2.28
C PHE A 9 -2.37 -16.15 2.61
N ALA A 10 -2.04 -17.16 3.43
CA ALA A 10 -3.05 -18.06 3.96
C ALA A 10 -4.02 -17.31 4.86
N LYS A 11 -3.53 -16.31 5.60
CA LYS A 11 -4.33 -15.47 6.50
C LYS A 11 -4.03 -14.00 6.19
N PRO A 12 -4.71 -13.41 5.19
CA PRO A 12 -4.44 -12.01 4.81
C PRO A 12 -4.62 -11.02 5.96
N ASP A 13 -5.56 -11.28 6.86
CA ASP A 13 -5.82 -10.40 8.01
C ASP A 13 -4.61 -10.30 8.94
N ASP A 14 -3.83 -11.38 9.07
CA ASP A 14 -2.62 -11.36 9.88
C ASP A 14 -1.57 -10.45 9.28
N ALA A 15 -1.42 -10.47 7.96
CA ALA A 15 -0.48 -9.59 7.26
C ALA A 15 -0.89 -8.13 7.43
N PHE A 16 -2.16 -7.82 7.25
CA PHE A 16 -2.70 -6.47 7.42
C PHE A 16 -2.48 -5.99 8.85
N ARG A 17 -2.79 -6.82 9.83
CA ARG A 17 -2.62 -6.49 11.24
C ARG A 17 -1.17 -6.20 11.58
N MET A 18 -0.23 -6.98 11.03
CA MET A 18 1.20 -6.75 11.26
C MET A 18 1.61 -5.36 10.79
N VAL A 19 1.16 -4.94 9.61
CA VAL A 19 1.48 -3.62 9.06
C VAL A 19 0.88 -2.52 9.94
N VAL A 20 -0.39 -2.67 10.34
CA VAL A 20 -1.06 -1.70 11.21
C VAL A 20 -0.33 -1.57 12.55
N GLU A 21 0.02 -2.70 13.17
CA GLU A 21 0.73 -2.69 14.45
C GLU A 21 2.11 -2.04 14.34
N ALA A 22 2.77 -2.18 13.18
CA ALA A 22 4.08 -1.56 12.97
C ALA A 22 4.01 -0.03 13.04
N HIS A 23 2.85 0.56 12.77
CA HIS A 23 2.66 2.01 12.80
C HIS A 23 2.23 2.53 14.17
N ARG A 24 1.91 1.65 15.10
CA ARG A 24 1.40 2.05 16.41
C ARG A 24 2.45 2.84 17.18
N GLY A 25 2.06 3.97 17.74
CA GLY A 25 2.94 4.82 18.54
C GLY A 25 3.84 5.74 17.74
N LEU A 26 3.74 5.72 16.41
CA LEU A 26 4.53 6.59 15.55
C LEU A 26 3.78 7.88 15.25
N THR A 27 4.52 8.97 15.06
CA THR A 27 3.96 10.21 14.50
C THR A 27 3.62 9.99 13.03
N ASP A 28 2.85 10.91 12.45
CA ASP A 28 2.53 10.84 11.01
C ASP A 28 3.80 10.87 10.16
N ALA A 29 4.77 11.72 10.52
CA ALA A 29 6.03 11.79 9.80
C ALA A 29 6.81 10.47 9.90
N GLN A 30 6.86 9.87 11.08
CA GLN A 30 7.54 8.58 11.28
C GLN A 30 6.84 7.46 10.52
N SER A 31 5.50 7.47 10.49
CA SER A 31 4.74 6.47 9.71
C SER A 31 5.04 6.57 8.23
N ALA A 32 5.15 7.80 7.69
CA ALA A 32 5.51 8.01 6.30
C ALA A 32 6.92 7.51 6.00
N GLU A 33 7.87 7.75 6.92
CA GLU A 33 9.24 7.25 6.78
C GLU A 33 9.30 5.73 6.80
N LEU A 34 8.53 5.11 7.69
CA LEU A 34 8.43 3.65 7.77
C LEU A 34 7.91 3.08 6.45
N ASP A 35 6.85 3.68 5.91
CA ASP A 35 6.25 3.22 4.66
C ASP A 35 7.23 3.34 3.49
N THR A 36 7.96 4.45 3.42
CA THR A 36 8.98 4.64 2.37
C THR A 36 10.07 3.58 2.49
N ALA A 37 10.57 3.34 3.69
CA ALA A 37 11.61 2.34 3.91
C ALA A 37 11.12 0.95 3.54
N LEU A 38 9.87 0.59 3.91
CA LEU A 38 9.29 -0.70 3.58
C LEU A 38 9.18 -0.89 2.07
N VAL A 39 8.73 0.16 1.35
CA VAL A 39 8.60 0.08 -0.10
C VAL A 39 9.95 -0.23 -0.74
N LEU A 40 11.01 0.44 -0.30
CA LEU A 40 12.35 0.23 -0.86
C LEU A 40 12.88 -1.17 -0.54
N ILE A 41 12.67 -1.64 0.69
CA ILE A 41 13.10 -2.97 1.10
C ILE A 41 12.36 -4.05 0.27
N LEU A 42 11.05 -3.90 0.14
CA LEU A 42 10.23 -4.88 -0.59
C LEU A 42 10.49 -4.83 -2.08
N ALA A 43 10.72 -3.63 -2.64
CA ALA A 43 11.09 -3.48 -4.04
C ALA A 43 12.39 -4.21 -4.34
N ASN A 44 13.38 -4.08 -3.45
CA ASN A 44 14.65 -4.80 -3.60
C ASN A 44 14.44 -6.32 -3.51
N HIS A 45 13.58 -6.76 -2.59
CA HIS A 45 13.30 -8.19 -2.43
C HIS A 45 12.63 -8.77 -3.68
N ILE A 46 11.70 -8.03 -4.28
CA ILE A 46 11.03 -8.43 -5.51
C ILE A 46 12.02 -8.49 -6.68
N GLY A 47 12.86 -7.47 -6.82
CA GLY A 47 13.95 -7.43 -7.79
C GLY A 47 13.52 -7.44 -9.25
N ASP A 48 12.26 -7.08 -9.55
CA ASP A 48 11.71 -7.08 -10.90
C ASP A 48 11.06 -5.73 -11.16
N ILE A 49 11.65 -4.94 -12.06
CA ILE A 49 11.20 -3.57 -12.33
C ILE A 49 9.80 -3.54 -12.96
N GLU A 50 9.45 -4.54 -13.75
CA GLU A 50 8.13 -4.58 -14.38
C GLU A 50 7.03 -4.86 -13.34
N VAL A 51 7.27 -5.76 -12.41
CA VAL A 51 6.35 -6.03 -11.29
C VAL A 51 6.18 -4.77 -10.44
N LEU A 52 7.29 -4.10 -10.14
CA LEU A 52 7.25 -2.87 -9.36
C LEU A 52 6.45 -1.78 -10.08
N ARG A 53 6.64 -1.66 -11.40
CA ARG A 53 5.91 -0.67 -12.21
C ARG A 53 4.41 -0.94 -12.17
N GLU A 54 4.01 -2.19 -12.29
CA GLU A 54 2.61 -2.59 -12.20
C GLU A 54 2.01 -2.29 -10.82
N ALA A 55 2.78 -2.55 -9.77
CA ALA A 55 2.36 -2.28 -8.39
C ALA A 55 2.14 -0.78 -8.16
N VAL A 56 3.06 0.04 -8.65
CA VAL A 56 2.96 1.50 -8.52
C VAL A 56 1.72 2.00 -9.27
N ALA A 57 1.48 1.50 -10.48
CA ALA A 57 0.32 1.90 -11.27
C ALA A 57 -0.98 1.54 -10.55
N LEU A 58 -1.05 0.35 -9.96
CA LEU A 58 -2.23 -0.09 -9.22
C LEU A 58 -2.44 0.77 -7.97
N ALA A 59 -1.38 1.06 -7.23
CA ALA A 59 -1.47 1.88 -6.03
C ALA A 59 -1.96 3.29 -6.35
N LYS A 60 -1.45 3.89 -7.42
CA LYS A 60 -1.89 5.23 -7.86
C LYS A 60 -3.36 5.23 -8.24
N ARG A 61 -3.80 4.19 -8.94
CA ARG A 61 -5.20 4.08 -9.36
C ARG A 61 -6.13 4.03 -8.15
N ARG A 62 -5.78 3.22 -7.15
CA ARG A 62 -6.57 3.11 -5.93
C ARG A 62 -6.63 4.44 -5.17
N LEU A 63 -5.53 5.16 -5.15
CA LEU A 63 -5.45 6.45 -4.49
C LEU A 63 -6.40 7.45 -5.14
N ILE A 64 -6.44 7.48 -6.48
CA ILE A 64 -7.32 8.37 -7.24
C ILE A 64 -8.78 8.00 -6.99
N GLU A 65 -9.12 6.72 -7.02
CA GLU A 65 -10.47 6.24 -6.77
C GLU A 65 -10.95 6.63 -5.37
N ASP A 66 -10.10 6.46 -4.36
CA ASP A 66 -10.44 6.84 -2.98
C ASP A 66 -10.66 8.35 -2.86
N SER A 67 -9.83 9.15 -3.52
CA SER A 67 -10.00 10.61 -3.52
C SER A 67 -11.33 11.02 -4.15
N GLN A 68 -11.71 10.39 -5.25
CA GLN A 68 -12.97 10.67 -5.92
C GLN A 68 -14.16 10.31 -5.02
N GLN A 69 -14.09 9.18 -4.32
CA GLN A 69 -15.14 8.78 -3.40
C GLN A 69 -15.28 9.75 -2.24
N GLN A 70 -14.17 10.22 -1.70
CA GLN A 70 -14.18 11.19 -0.62
C GLN A 70 -14.78 12.51 -1.06
N GLN A 71 -14.46 12.97 -2.27
CA GLN A 71 -15.03 14.19 -2.82
C GLN A 71 -16.53 14.07 -3.00
N GLN A 72 -17.00 12.92 -3.47
CA GLN A 72 -18.43 12.69 -3.63
C GLN A 72 -19.15 12.70 -2.29
N GLN A 73 -18.57 12.13 -1.26
CA GLN A 73 -19.14 12.14 0.07
C GLN A 73 -19.23 13.56 0.62
N GLN A 74 -18.22 14.39 0.42
CA GLN A 74 -18.20 15.76 0.86
C GLN A 74 -19.27 16.60 0.16
N GLN A 75 -19.51 16.32 -1.12
CA GLN A 75 -20.53 17.05 -1.88
C GLN A 75 -21.94 16.73 -1.41
N GLN A 76 -22.16 15.58 -0.83
CA GLN A 76 -23.48 15.18 -0.32
C GLN A 76 -23.81 15.82 1.03
N GLN A 77 -22.84 16.37 1.69
CA GLN A 77 -23.06 17.05 2.96
C GLN A 77 -23.42 18.52 2.76
#